data_9b760e08000f456526c38f7ceadf5a98
#
_entry.id   9b760e08000f456526c38f7ceadf5a98
#
_cell.length_a   1.000
_cell.length_b   1.000
_cell.length_c   1.000
_cell.angle_alpha   90.00
_cell.angle_beta   90.00
_cell.angle_gamma   90.00
#
_symmetry.space_group_name_H-M   'P 1'
#
loop_
_entity.id
_entity.type
_entity.pdbx_description
1 polymer ?
#
loop_
_entity_poly.entity_id
_entity_poly.type
_entity_poly.pdbx_seq_one_letter_code
_entity_poly.pdbx_strand_id
1 'polypeptide(L)'
;MPLAVSHRPVPRVDTLLGPEMRSTGEVMGWDRTFALAFLKAQMGAGTILPEGGRVFISVKDMDKTDALAQAARGLVAMGFELVATRGTGLWLTAKGIGSTPVKKVYEGQPNIVDRLKNNDIALVMNTTEGSQAISDSRDIRRVALMDKIPYFTTAAASIAAVEAMEARGEGYGVRTLQG
;
A
#
# COMPACT_ATOMS: atom_id res chain seq x y z
N MET A 1 -22.53 16.80 27.02
CA MET A 1 -22.49 15.43 27.55
C MET A 1 -22.14 14.49 26.41
N PRO A 2 -20.98 13.86 26.36
CA PRO A 2 -20.70 12.86 25.37
C PRO A 2 -21.36 11.55 25.79
N LEU A 3 -22.21 11.03 24.91
CA LEU A 3 -22.77 9.68 25.04
C LEU A 3 -21.64 8.67 24.91
N ALA A 4 -21.23 8.11 26.03
CA ALA A 4 -20.41 6.91 26.07
C ALA A 4 -21.23 5.77 25.46
N VAL A 5 -20.91 5.37 24.23
CA VAL A 5 -21.43 4.13 23.66
C VAL A 5 -20.71 3.00 24.37
N SER A 6 -21.38 2.47 25.40
CA SER A 6 -21.00 1.25 26.07
C SER A 6 -21.07 0.11 25.07
N HIS A 7 -19.92 -0.38 24.61
CA HIS A 7 -19.83 -1.62 23.86
C HIS A 7 -20.13 -2.78 24.81
N ARG A 8 -21.40 -3.15 24.91
CA ARG A 8 -21.75 -4.46 25.47
C ARG A 8 -21.41 -5.51 24.42
N PRO A 9 -20.61 -6.52 24.75
CA PRO A 9 -20.39 -7.64 23.84
C PRO A 9 -21.73 -8.33 23.58
N VAL A 10 -22.10 -8.43 22.31
CA VAL A 10 -23.31 -9.15 21.87
C VAL A 10 -23.11 -10.64 22.18
N PRO A 11 -23.97 -11.30 22.96
CA PRO A 11 -23.73 -12.67 23.48
C PRO A 11 -23.92 -13.80 22.48
N ARG A 12 -24.00 -13.53 21.17
CA ARG A 12 -24.09 -14.54 20.11
C ARG A 12 -23.39 -14.03 18.86
N VAL A 13 -22.07 -14.03 18.90
CA VAL A 13 -21.27 -13.86 17.68
C VAL A 13 -20.96 -15.25 17.15
N ASP A 14 -21.25 -15.46 15.88
CA ASP A 14 -20.94 -16.67 15.16
C ASP A 14 -19.47 -17.07 15.37
N THR A 15 -19.26 -18.31 15.80
CA THR A 15 -17.93 -18.88 16.08
C THR A 15 -17.04 -18.98 14.85
N LEU A 16 -17.56 -18.67 13.66
CA LEU A 16 -16.83 -18.61 12.40
C LEU A 16 -16.08 -17.28 12.19
N LEU A 17 -16.37 -16.25 12.98
CA LEU A 17 -15.64 -14.98 12.93
C LEU A 17 -14.44 -15.07 13.88
N GLY A 18 -13.23 -15.15 13.28
CA GLY A 18 -11.98 -15.13 14.04
C GLY A 18 -11.80 -13.85 14.87
N PRO A 19 -10.85 -13.83 15.82
CA PRO A 19 -10.59 -12.69 16.70
C PRO A 19 -10.30 -11.38 15.92
N GLU A 20 -9.72 -11.50 14.74
CA GLU A 20 -9.39 -10.36 13.87
C GLU A 20 -10.64 -9.61 13.37
N MET A 21 -11.78 -10.30 13.26
CA MET A 21 -13.05 -9.70 12.84
C MET A 21 -13.84 -9.06 13.98
N ARG A 22 -13.41 -9.21 15.23
CA ARG A 22 -14.01 -8.57 16.40
C ARG A 22 -13.56 -7.12 16.59
N SER A 23 -12.47 -6.73 15.97
CA SER A 23 -11.99 -5.36 16.00
C SER A 23 -12.16 -4.71 14.62
N THR A 24 -13.37 -4.40 14.25
CA THR A 24 -13.64 -3.40 13.22
C THR A 24 -13.35 -2.02 13.80
N GLY A 25 -12.12 -1.81 14.29
CA GLY A 25 -11.65 -0.53 14.72
C GLY A 25 -11.50 0.36 13.50
N GLU A 26 -12.36 1.34 13.34
CA GLU A 26 -12.12 2.43 12.41
C GLU A 26 -11.00 3.30 12.99
N VAL A 27 -9.95 3.53 12.22
CA VAL A 27 -8.87 4.43 12.58
C VAL A 27 -9.08 5.72 11.82
N MET A 28 -9.17 6.83 12.55
CA MET A 28 -9.29 8.15 11.98
C MET A 28 -7.95 8.88 12.07
N GLY A 29 -7.40 9.24 10.90
CA GLY A 29 -6.30 10.20 10.79
C GLY A 29 -6.86 11.61 10.62
N TRP A 30 -6.41 12.54 11.42
CA TRP A 30 -6.77 13.96 11.31
C TRP A 30 -5.52 14.81 11.18
N ASP A 31 -5.48 15.66 10.14
CA ASP A 31 -4.44 16.68 9.96
C ASP A 31 -4.92 17.79 9.02
N ARG A 32 -4.08 18.81 8.82
CA ARG A 32 -4.35 19.95 7.94
C ARG A 32 -4.39 19.57 6.47
N THR A 33 -3.68 18.52 6.07
CA THR A 33 -3.65 18.01 4.70
C THR A 33 -4.13 16.57 4.65
N PHE A 34 -4.71 16.18 3.52
CA PHE A 34 -5.13 14.79 3.30
C PHE A 34 -3.95 13.81 3.41
N ALA A 35 -2.79 14.16 2.87
CA ALA A 35 -1.59 13.32 2.92
C ALA A 35 -1.16 13.00 4.36
N LEU A 36 -1.11 13.99 5.25
CA LEU A 36 -0.77 13.79 6.66
C LEU A 36 -1.87 13.05 7.43
N ALA A 37 -3.14 13.34 7.15
CA ALA A 37 -4.27 12.61 7.72
C ALA A 37 -4.22 11.13 7.31
N PHE A 38 -3.97 10.84 6.05
CA PHE A 38 -3.80 9.48 5.54
C PHE A 38 -2.60 8.77 6.19
N LEU A 39 -1.45 9.43 6.31
CA LEU A 39 -0.28 8.88 7.00
C LEU A 39 -0.62 8.46 8.43
N LYS A 40 -1.28 9.34 9.19
CA LYS A 40 -1.69 9.07 10.57
C LYS A 40 -2.69 7.90 10.66
N ALA A 41 -3.63 7.83 9.74
CA ALA A 41 -4.57 6.72 9.66
C ALA A 41 -3.85 5.38 9.38
N GLN A 42 -2.88 5.36 8.46
CA GLN A 42 -2.07 4.17 8.19
C GLN A 42 -1.27 3.74 9.43
N MET A 43 -0.61 4.67 10.10
CA MET A 43 0.13 4.40 11.35
C MET A 43 -0.79 3.86 12.45
N GLY A 44 -1.96 4.44 12.62
CA GLY A 44 -2.96 3.98 13.58
C GLY A 44 -3.50 2.58 13.27
N ALA A 45 -3.58 2.22 11.99
CA ALA A 45 -3.92 0.86 11.54
C ALA A 45 -2.75 -0.13 11.64
N GLY A 46 -1.59 0.30 12.15
CA GLY A 46 -0.40 -0.54 12.26
C GLY A 46 0.40 -0.70 10.96
N THR A 47 0.07 0.06 9.93
CA THR A 47 0.81 0.07 8.66
C THR A 47 1.93 1.11 8.73
N ILE A 48 3.17 0.66 8.61
CA ILE A 48 4.33 1.54 8.59
C ILE A 48 4.78 1.73 7.15
N LEU A 49 4.63 2.96 6.63
CA LEU A 49 5.14 3.29 5.29
C LEU A 49 6.67 3.34 5.31
N PRO A 50 7.37 2.73 4.33
CA PRO A 50 8.81 2.64 4.31
C PRO A 50 9.49 4.00 4.11
N GLU A 51 10.76 4.09 4.48
CA GLU A 51 11.60 5.27 4.28
C GLU A 51 12.58 5.10 3.11
N GLY A 52 12.67 3.91 2.57
CA GLY A 52 13.54 3.56 1.45
C GLY A 52 13.35 2.11 1.04
N GLY A 53 14.12 1.68 0.06
CA GLY A 53 14.09 0.33 -0.48
C GLY A 53 13.44 0.25 -1.85
N ARG A 54 12.87 -0.90 -2.19
CA ARG A 54 12.26 -1.16 -3.50
C ARG A 54 10.75 -1.17 -3.42
N VAL A 55 10.13 -0.54 -4.41
CA VAL A 55 8.65 -0.50 -4.56
C VAL A 55 8.27 -1.34 -5.77
N PHE A 56 7.45 -2.34 -5.53
CA PHE A 56 6.85 -3.11 -6.63
C PHE A 56 5.61 -2.41 -7.16
N ILE A 57 5.57 -2.19 -8.47
CA ILE A 57 4.45 -1.55 -9.17
C ILE A 57 3.96 -2.47 -10.28
N SER A 58 2.70 -2.87 -10.20
CA SER A 58 2.00 -3.60 -11.24
C SER A 58 0.58 -3.07 -11.38
N VAL A 59 0.32 -2.32 -12.43
CA VAL A 59 -0.96 -1.62 -12.60
C VAL A 59 -1.62 -2.00 -13.93
N LYS A 60 -2.95 -2.12 -13.89
CA LYS A 60 -3.76 -2.31 -15.09
C LYS A 60 -3.76 -1.05 -15.96
N ASP A 61 -4.13 -1.20 -17.23
CA ASP A 61 -4.00 -0.11 -18.20
C ASP A 61 -4.83 1.14 -17.86
N MET A 62 -6.03 0.95 -17.30
CA MET A 62 -6.88 2.06 -16.86
C MET A 62 -6.26 2.91 -15.74
N ASP A 63 -5.35 2.35 -14.96
CA ASP A 63 -4.70 3.01 -13.83
C ASP A 63 -3.36 3.68 -14.21
N LYS A 64 -2.92 3.54 -15.47
CA LYS A 64 -1.72 4.17 -16.01
C LYS A 64 -1.92 5.64 -16.32
N THR A 65 -2.16 6.43 -15.30
CA THR A 65 -2.46 7.86 -15.35
C THR A 65 -1.21 8.73 -15.13
N ASP A 66 -1.29 10.01 -15.51
CA ASP A 66 -0.21 10.98 -15.24
C ASP A 66 -0.04 11.21 -13.73
N ALA A 67 -1.11 11.13 -12.94
CA ALA A 67 -1.05 11.22 -11.48
C ALA A 67 -0.23 10.07 -10.89
N LEU A 68 -0.43 8.84 -11.35
CA LEU A 68 0.37 7.70 -10.90
C LEU A 68 1.82 7.79 -11.37
N ALA A 69 2.07 8.30 -12.59
CA ALA A 69 3.43 8.57 -13.08
C ALA A 69 4.13 9.63 -12.21
N GLN A 70 3.41 10.67 -11.79
CA GLN A 70 3.95 11.67 -10.88
C GLN A 70 4.30 11.07 -9.51
N ALA A 71 3.43 10.23 -8.96
CA ALA A 71 3.72 9.49 -7.73
C ALA A 71 4.97 8.60 -7.89
N ALA A 72 5.12 7.91 -9.01
CA ALA A 72 6.32 7.11 -9.29
C ALA A 72 7.61 7.97 -9.36
N ARG A 73 7.54 9.19 -9.91
CA ARG A 73 8.66 10.16 -9.87
C ARG A 73 8.96 10.59 -8.43
N GLY A 74 7.94 10.83 -7.62
CA GLY A 74 8.09 11.16 -6.21
C GLY A 74 8.84 10.07 -5.45
N LEU A 75 8.52 8.80 -5.69
CA LEU A 75 9.25 7.67 -5.11
C LEU A 75 10.73 7.66 -5.50
N VAL A 76 11.03 7.86 -6.78
CA VAL A 76 12.42 7.93 -7.26
C VAL A 76 13.15 9.13 -6.64
N ALA A 77 12.50 10.28 -6.53
CA ALA A 77 13.06 11.48 -5.90
C ALA A 77 13.36 11.26 -4.40
N MET A 78 12.57 10.45 -3.71
CA MET A 78 12.81 10.04 -2.32
C MET A 78 13.88 8.93 -2.18
N GLY A 79 14.45 8.46 -3.29
CA GLY A 79 15.52 7.43 -3.29
C GLY A 79 15.03 5.98 -3.35
N PHE A 80 13.75 5.74 -3.65
CA PHE A 80 13.26 4.38 -3.87
C PHE A 80 13.64 3.85 -5.25
N GLU A 81 13.92 2.57 -5.32
CA GLU A 81 14.06 1.85 -6.58
C GLU A 81 12.71 1.25 -7.00
N LEU A 82 12.35 1.39 -8.26
CA LEU A 82 11.12 0.82 -8.77
C LEU A 82 11.35 -0.55 -9.40
N VAL A 83 10.50 -1.50 -9.06
CA VAL A 83 10.44 -2.84 -9.63
C VAL A 83 9.06 -3.01 -10.27
N ALA A 84 9.00 -3.36 -11.55
CA ALA A 84 7.74 -3.37 -12.27
C ALA A 84 7.58 -4.62 -13.14
N THR A 85 6.32 -5.05 -13.31
CA THR A 85 5.97 -6.03 -14.34
C THR A 85 6.20 -5.43 -15.73
N ARG A 86 6.40 -6.28 -16.74
CA ARG A 86 6.75 -5.85 -18.10
C ARG A 86 5.87 -4.72 -18.64
N GLY A 87 4.54 -4.87 -18.58
CA GLY A 87 3.62 -3.87 -19.12
C GLY A 87 3.65 -2.54 -18.36
N THR A 88 3.83 -2.59 -17.04
CA THR A 88 3.98 -1.39 -16.21
C THR A 88 5.35 -0.76 -16.43
N GLY A 89 6.41 -1.55 -16.53
CA GLY A 89 7.77 -1.07 -16.78
C GLY A 89 7.90 -0.35 -18.12
N LEU A 90 7.30 -0.86 -19.19
CA LEU A 90 7.26 -0.18 -20.50
C LEU A 90 6.55 1.17 -20.42
N TRP A 91 5.43 1.23 -19.71
CA TRP A 91 4.72 2.49 -19.50
C TRP A 91 5.55 3.50 -18.67
N LEU A 92 6.19 3.06 -17.60
CA LEU A 92 7.09 3.91 -16.80
C LEU A 92 8.26 4.45 -17.66
N THR A 93 8.88 3.58 -18.46
CA THR A 93 9.96 3.98 -19.39
C THR A 93 9.49 5.02 -20.39
N ALA A 94 8.28 4.87 -20.96
CA ALA A 94 7.68 5.87 -21.85
C ALA A 94 7.44 7.23 -21.17
N LYS A 95 7.31 7.25 -19.84
CA LYS A 95 7.23 8.47 -19.01
C LYS A 95 8.59 8.97 -18.50
N GLY A 96 9.69 8.36 -18.95
CA GLY A 96 11.05 8.71 -18.53
C GLY A 96 11.41 8.24 -17.11
N ILE A 97 10.71 7.23 -16.60
CA ILE A 97 10.91 6.68 -15.25
C ILE A 97 11.55 5.29 -15.35
N GLY A 98 12.73 5.13 -14.75
CA GLY A 98 13.43 3.84 -14.73
C GLY A 98 12.79 2.84 -13.77
N SER A 99 12.78 1.57 -14.15
CA SER A 99 12.35 0.48 -13.27
C SER A 99 13.09 -0.82 -13.61
N THR A 100 13.29 -1.67 -12.61
CA THR A 100 13.83 -3.02 -12.80
C THR A 100 12.70 -3.98 -13.16
N PRO A 101 12.81 -4.77 -14.24
CA PRO A 101 11.78 -5.72 -14.61
C PRO A 101 11.71 -6.89 -13.63
N VAL A 102 10.49 -7.37 -13.38
CA VAL A 102 10.23 -8.58 -12.61
C VAL A 102 9.15 -9.42 -13.28
N LYS A 103 9.28 -10.73 -13.19
CA LYS A 103 8.29 -11.67 -13.68
C LYS A 103 7.05 -11.68 -12.80
N LYS A 104 5.88 -11.83 -13.41
CA LYS A 104 4.65 -12.20 -12.71
C LYS A 104 4.74 -13.64 -12.21
N VAL A 105 3.85 -14.04 -11.31
CA VAL A 105 3.87 -15.38 -10.69
C VAL A 105 3.79 -16.48 -11.75
N TYR A 106 2.89 -16.37 -12.72
CA TYR A 106 2.71 -17.36 -13.78
C TYR A 106 3.82 -17.39 -14.85
N GLU A 107 4.70 -16.39 -14.88
CA GLU A 107 5.81 -16.30 -15.84
C GLU A 107 7.04 -17.13 -15.41
N GLY A 108 6.94 -17.82 -14.28
CA GLY A 108 8.00 -18.68 -13.73
C GLY A 108 8.89 -17.98 -12.70
N GLN A 109 9.89 -18.69 -12.22
CA GLN A 109 10.83 -18.20 -11.20
C GLN A 109 12.14 -17.69 -11.84
N PRO A 110 12.86 -16.77 -11.17
CA PRO A 110 12.43 -15.99 -10.02
C PRO A 110 11.35 -14.97 -10.41
N ASN A 111 10.36 -14.78 -9.53
CA ASN A 111 9.25 -13.86 -9.74
C ASN A 111 9.08 -12.90 -8.55
N ILE A 112 8.01 -12.10 -8.55
CA ILE A 112 7.77 -11.11 -7.49
C ILE A 112 7.57 -11.75 -6.11
N VAL A 113 6.97 -12.94 -6.02
CA VAL A 113 6.78 -13.63 -4.73
C VAL A 113 8.12 -14.03 -4.13
N ASP A 114 9.08 -14.45 -4.95
CA ASP A 114 10.43 -14.79 -4.48
C ASP A 114 11.14 -13.54 -3.93
N ARG A 115 10.98 -12.38 -4.59
CA ARG A 115 11.53 -11.10 -4.10
C ARG A 115 10.91 -10.65 -2.78
N LEU A 116 9.60 -10.83 -2.62
CA LEU A 116 8.91 -10.53 -1.36
C LEU A 116 9.43 -11.40 -0.22
N LYS A 117 9.52 -12.72 -0.42
CA LYS A 117 10.07 -13.66 0.57
C LYS A 117 11.52 -13.37 0.97
N ASN A 118 12.29 -12.77 0.07
CA ASN A 118 13.65 -12.37 0.32
C ASN A 118 13.78 -10.97 0.96
N ASN A 119 12.67 -10.37 1.39
CA ASN A 119 12.61 -8.99 1.94
C ASN A 119 13.20 -7.93 1.00
N ASP A 120 13.13 -8.17 -0.31
CA ASP A 120 13.67 -7.28 -1.34
C ASP A 120 12.69 -6.16 -1.76
N ILE A 121 11.46 -6.21 -1.27
CA ILE A 121 10.39 -5.24 -1.56
C ILE A 121 9.88 -4.61 -0.27
N ALA A 122 9.86 -3.29 -0.21
CA ALA A 122 9.41 -2.52 0.95
C ALA A 122 7.95 -2.02 0.84
N LEU A 123 7.40 -1.96 -0.39
CA LEU A 123 6.05 -1.46 -0.67
C LEU A 123 5.50 -2.12 -1.92
N VAL A 124 4.22 -2.44 -1.92
CA VAL A 124 3.52 -3.05 -3.05
C VAL A 124 2.37 -2.17 -3.52
N MET A 125 2.38 -1.80 -4.79
CA MET A 125 1.29 -1.14 -5.51
C MET A 125 0.82 -2.09 -6.61
N ASN A 126 -0.28 -2.79 -6.40
CA ASN A 126 -0.74 -3.83 -7.31
C ASN A 126 -2.24 -3.70 -7.59
N THR A 127 -2.59 -3.11 -8.72
CA THR A 127 -3.96 -3.09 -9.21
C THR A 127 -4.16 -4.24 -10.19
N THR A 128 -5.28 -4.94 -10.08
CA THR A 128 -5.50 -6.18 -10.83
C THR A 128 -6.65 -6.06 -11.80
N GLU A 129 -6.52 -6.76 -12.92
CA GLU A 129 -7.58 -6.95 -13.89
C GLU A 129 -7.49 -8.37 -14.48
N GLY A 130 -8.64 -9.04 -14.58
CA GLY A 130 -8.74 -10.39 -15.09
C GLY A 130 -8.46 -11.50 -14.05
N SER A 131 -8.96 -12.71 -14.32
CA SER A 131 -8.94 -13.83 -13.38
C SER A 131 -7.52 -14.29 -13.00
N GLN A 132 -6.59 -14.33 -13.96
CA GLN A 132 -5.22 -14.74 -13.72
C GLN A 132 -4.48 -13.72 -12.82
N ALA A 133 -4.65 -12.43 -13.09
CA ALA A 133 -4.04 -11.38 -12.28
C ALA A 133 -4.60 -11.36 -10.84
N ILE A 134 -5.87 -11.72 -10.65
CA ILE A 134 -6.48 -11.89 -9.32
C ILE A 134 -5.85 -13.08 -8.58
N SER A 135 -5.62 -14.19 -9.26
CA SER A 135 -4.94 -15.36 -8.67
C SER A 135 -3.51 -15.01 -8.22
N ASP A 136 -2.73 -14.41 -9.11
CA ASP A 136 -1.36 -13.97 -8.79
C ASP A 136 -1.32 -12.99 -7.63
N SER A 137 -2.31 -12.08 -7.56
CA SER A 137 -2.43 -11.09 -6.49
C SER A 137 -2.69 -11.70 -5.12
N ARG A 138 -3.35 -12.86 -5.05
CA ARG A 138 -3.56 -13.56 -3.77
C ARG A 138 -2.24 -14.00 -3.15
N ASP A 139 -1.33 -14.55 -3.95
CA ASP A 139 -0.02 -14.99 -3.47
C ASP A 139 0.86 -13.82 -3.08
N ILE A 140 0.89 -12.75 -3.88
CA ILE A 140 1.60 -11.52 -3.57
C ILE A 140 1.07 -10.92 -2.27
N ARG A 141 -0.26 -10.79 -2.14
CA ARG A 141 -0.92 -10.23 -0.96
C ARG A 141 -0.67 -11.05 0.29
N ARG A 142 -0.75 -12.38 0.20
CA ARG A 142 -0.50 -13.28 1.34
C ARG A 142 0.90 -13.08 1.90
N VAL A 143 1.92 -13.08 1.04
CA VAL A 143 3.31 -12.88 1.48
C VAL A 143 3.51 -11.47 2.04
N ALA A 144 3.01 -10.44 1.35
CA ALA A 144 3.10 -9.06 1.84
C ALA A 144 2.47 -8.88 3.22
N LEU A 145 1.31 -9.50 3.48
CA LEU A 145 0.66 -9.47 4.80
C LEU A 145 1.47 -10.19 5.88
N MET A 146 2.04 -11.36 5.57
CA MET A 146 2.87 -12.12 6.52
C MET A 146 4.12 -11.33 6.93
N ASP A 147 4.73 -10.66 5.97
CA ASP A 147 5.97 -9.89 6.18
C ASP A 147 5.70 -8.42 6.53
N LYS A 148 4.41 -8.05 6.77
CA LYS A 148 3.95 -6.69 7.13
C LYS A 148 4.38 -5.62 6.10
N ILE A 149 4.47 -5.99 4.83
CA ILE A 149 4.77 -5.07 3.74
C ILE A 149 3.50 -4.32 3.36
N PRO A 150 3.49 -2.98 3.35
CA PRO A 150 2.34 -2.20 2.90
C PRO A 150 1.92 -2.59 1.48
N TYR A 151 0.61 -2.82 1.31
CA TYR A 151 0.04 -3.31 0.06
C TYR A 151 -1.17 -2.47 -0.33
N PHE A 152 -1.10 -1.81 -1.49
CA PHE A 152 -2.17 -0.98 -2.02
C PHE A 152 -2.75 -1.59 -3.29
N THR A 153 -4.08 -1.69 -3.34
CA THR A 153 -4.83 -2.36 -4.41
C THR A 153 -5.46 -1.40 -5.41
N THR A 154 -5.41 -0.10 -5.14
CA THR A 154 -5.97 0.94 -6.01
C THR A 154 -4.92 2.00 -6.33
N ALA A 155 -5.04 2.62 -7.51
CA ALA A 155 -4.18 3.74 -7.90
C ALA A 155 -4.33 4.92 -6.93
N ALA A 156 -5.55 5.24 -6.50
CA ALA A 156 -5.82 6.34 -5.56
C ALA A 156 -5.10 6.13 -4.22
N ALA A 157 -5.18 4.93 -3.63
CA ALA A 157 -4.50 4.62 -2.38
C ALA A 157 -2.96 4.62 -2.55
N SER A 158 -2.46 4.15 -3.70
CA SER A 158 -1.04 4.19 -4.01
C SER A 158 -0.50 5.63 -4.10
N ILE A 159 -1.23 6.52 -4.78
CA ILE A 159 -0.88 7.93 -4.88
C ILE A 159 -0.91 8.58 -3.50
N ALA A 160 -1.97 8.36 -2.72
CA ALA A 160 -2.10 8.89 -1.36
C ALA A 160 -0.97 8.43 -0.44
N ALA A 161 -0.52 7.17 -0.58
CA ALA A 161 0.61 6.65 0.17
C ALA A 161 1.92 7.37 -0.17
N VAL A 162 2.16 7.67 -1.44
CA VAL A 162 3.35 8.43 -1.88
C VAL A 162 3.30 9.86 -1.36
N GLU A 163 2.19 10.55 -1.51
CA GLU A 163 1.99 11.91 -0.97
C GLU A 163 2.20 11.95 0.55
N ALA A 164 1.74 10.91 1.26
CA ALA A 164 1.97 10.78 2.70
C ALA A 164 3.45 10.58 3.06
N MET A 165 4.19 9.83 2.25
CA MET A 165 5.64 9.64 2.44
C MET A 165 6.42 10.93 2.14
N GLU A 166 6.04 11.67 1.11
CA GLU A 166 6.61 12.99 0.79
C GLU A 166 6.37 13.99 1.93
N ALA A 167 5.13 14.10 2.39
CA ALA A 167 4.74 14.99 3.49
C ALA A 167 5.44 14.64 4.81
N ARG A 168 5.79 13.38 5.06
CA ARG A 168 6.56 12.97 6.23
C ARG A 168 7.93 13.63 6.29
N GLY A 169 8.58 13.82 5.13
CA GLY A 169 9.87 14.51 5.02
C GLY A 169 9.79 15.99 5.42
N GLU A 170 8.62 16.61 5.34
CA GLU A 170 8.38 17.99 5.74
C GLU A 170 8.07 18.17 7.24
N GLY A 171 7.96 17.08 7.97
CA GLY A 171 7.65 17.04 9.41
C GLY A 171 6.14 16.98 9.69
N TYR A 172 5.75 16.10 10.60
CA TYR A 172 4.38 16.00 11.09
C TYR A 172 4.33 16.14 12.61
N GLY A 173 3.38 16.91 13.09
CA GLY A 173 3.10 17.06 14.52
C GLY A 173 2.01 16.10 14.98
N VAL A 174 2.21 15.42 16.11
CA VAL A 174 1.13 14.72 16.81
C VAL A 174 0.44 15.73 17.72
N ARG A 175 -0.87 15.92 17.55
CA ARG A 175 -1.68 16.73 18.45
C ARG A 175 -2.69 15.83 19.14
N THR A 176 -2.89 16.04 20.43
CA THR A 176 -3.98 15.42 21.17
C THR A 176 -5.31 16.01 20.73
N LEU A 177 -6.35 15.18 20.61
CA LEU A 177 -7.72 15.60 20.29
C LEU A 177 -8.40 16.34 21.47
N GLN A 178 -7.73 16.40 22.61
CA GLN A 178 -8.18 17.10 23.81
C GLN A 178 -7.33 18.36 23.96
N GLY A 179 -7.82 19.43 23.43
CA GLY A 179 -7.28 20.77 23.59
C GLY A 179 -8.36 21.81 23.56
#